data_6b52d3f96fd18d7974f19403c7b5441c
#
_entry.id   6b52d3f96fd18d7974f19403c7b5441c
#
_cell.length_a   1.000
_cell.length_b   1.000
_cell.length_c   1.000
_cell.angle_alpha   90.00
_cell.angle_beta   90.00
_cell.angle_gamma   90.00
#
_symmetry.space_group_name_H-M   'P 1'
#
loop_
_entity.id
_entity.type
_entity.pdbx_description
1 polymer ?
#
loop_
_entity_poly.entity_id
_entity_poly.type
_entity_poly.pdbx_seq_one_letter_code
_entity_poly.pdbx_strand_id
1 'polypeptide(L)'
;SESASPLIISKNLAEIKSTKVSNKYPDRLVLGADSVISLNNRLINKPKSRKEALEILKELNNSKHYLISSVCFSKNGAMIWNHTDQSELKMKNFKEEEFVEYLDKIKTDTLLSYGVYQIEADGLNLFEYIKGDQDSIMGLPIKQIIDYIGQYKK
;
A
#
# COMPACT_ATOMS: atom_id res chain seq x y z
N SER A 1 -0.95 -19.81 15.18
CA SER A 1 0.18 -18.90 14.90
C SER A 1 -0.32 -17.48 15.01
N GLU A 2 0.33 -16.68 15.82
CA GLU A 2 0.04 -15.27 15.88
C GLU A 2 0.32 -14.67 14.49
N SER A 3 -0.71 -14.09 13.89
CA SER A 3 -0.54 -13.40 12.63
C SER A 3 0.30 -12.13 12.85
N ALA A 4 1.30 -11.91 12.00
CA ALA A 4 2.11 -10.69 12.06
C ALA A 4 1.21 -9.47 11.85
N SER A 5 1.56 -8.33 12.48
CA SER A 5 0.82 -7.09 12.28
C SER A 5 0.92 -6.61 10.82
N PRO A 6 -0.07 -5.87 10.32
CA PRO A 6 -0.02 -5.32 8.96
C PRO A 6 1.26 -4.52 8.67
N LEU A 7 1.79 -3.80 9.65
CA LEU A 7 3.04 -3.05 9.51
C LEU A 7 4.22 -3.97 9.20
N ILE A 8 4.36 -5.06 9.94
CA ILE A 8 5.43 -6.04 9.74
C ILE A 8 5.26 -6.73 8.39
N ILE A 9 4.02 -7.08 8.02
CA ILE A 9 3.73 -7.71 6.72
C ILE A 9 4.15 -6.79 5.57
N SER A 10 3.79 -5.51 5.62
CA SER A 10 4.17 -4.53 4.59
C SER A 10 5.69 -4.45 4.43
N LYS A 11 6.41 -4.32 5.53
CA LYS A 11 7.88 -4.29 5.54
C LYS A 11 8.47 -5.56 4.94
N ASN A 12 7.99 -6.72 5.38
CA ASN A 12 8.50 -8.01 4.91
C ASN A 12 8.27 -8.21 3.41
N LEU A 13 7.11 -7.80 2.90
CA LEU A 13 6.81 -7.90 1.48
C LEU A 13 7.70 -6.97 0.64
N ALA A 14 7.94 -5.75 1.10
CA ALA A 14 8.87 -4.83 0.45
C ALA A 14 10.28 -5.41 0.42
N GLU A 15 10.74 -6.00 1.52
CA GLU A 15 12.04 -6.66 1.63
C GLU A 15 12.17 -7.82 0.65
N ILE A 16 11.18 -8.72 0.61
CA ILE A 16 11.18 -9.87 -0.31
C ILE A 16 11.28 -9.40 -1.76
N LYS A 17 10.51 -8.39 -2.13
CA LYS A 17 10.55 -7.84 -3.49
C LYS A 17 11.94 -7.30 -3.84
N SER A 18 12.55 -6.51 -2.97
CA SER A 18 13.85 -5.90 -3.23
C SER A 18 15.00 -6.93 -3.20
N THR A 19 15.01 -7.85 -2.24
CA THR A 19 16.08 -8.86 -2.12
C THR A 19 16.06 -9.83 -3.30
N LYS A 20 14.88 -10.25 -3.72
CA LYS A 20 14.72 -11.17 -4.85
C LYS A 20 15.31 -10.59 -6.14
N VAL A 21 15.02 -9.33 -6.42
CA VAL A 21 15.55 -8.65 -7.61
C VAL A 21 17.05 -8.37 -7.45
N SER A 22 17.51 -7.96 -6.27
CA SER A 22 18.91 -7.64 -6.03
C SER A 22 19.84 -8.85 -6.21
N ASN A 23 19.34 -10.07 -6.01
CA ASN A 23 20.09 -11.29 -6.29
C ASN A 23 20.38 -11.47 -7.78
N LYS A 24 19.52 -10.91 -8.65
CA LYS A 24 19.68 -11.02 -10.10
C LYS A 24 20.57 -9.93 -10.70
N TYR A 25 20.81 -8.86 -9.95
CA TYR A 25 21.56 -7.69 -10.42
C TYR A 25 22.66 -7.36 -9.41
N PRO A 26 23.80 -8.09 -9.45
CA PRO A 26 24.89 -7.88 -8.49
C PRO A 26 25.38 -6.44 -8.45
N ASP A 27 25.73 -5.99 -7.23
CA ASP A 27 26.29 -4.66 -6.95
C ASP A 27 25.38 -3.48 -7.28
N ARG A 28 24.10 -3.74 -7.56
CA ARG A 28 23.10 -2.69 -7.80
C ARG A 28 22.22 -2.49 -6.58
N LEU A 29 21.90 -1.22 -6.34
CA LEU A 29 20.94 -0.84 -5.31
C LEU A 29 19.52 -1.02 -5.87
N VAL A 30 18.71 -1.84 -5.22
CA VAL A 30 17.36 -2.19 -5.67
C VAL A 30 16.33 -1.72 -4.67
N LEU A 31 15.35 -0.94 -5.13
CA LEU A 31 14.21 -0.48 -4.33
C LEU A 31 13.04 -1.45 -4.47
N GLY A 32 12.50 -1.91 -3.34
CA GLY A 32 11.25 -2.64 -3.28
C GLY A 32 10.24 -1.86 -2.46
N ALA A 33 8.99 -1.92 -2.83
CA ALA A 33 7.91 -1.20 -2.16
C ALA A 33 6.69 -2.11 -2.01
N ASP A 34 5.94 -1.89 -0.94
CA ASP A 34 4.66 -2.55 -0.71
C ASP A 34 3.75 -1.69 0.14
N SER A 35 2.45 -1.70 -0.17
CA SER A 35 1.43 -1.00 0.59
C SER A 35 0.31 -1.96 0.97
N VAL A 36 -0.16 -1.84 2.21
CA VAL A 36 -1.26 -2.66 2.71
C VAL A 36 -2.29 -1.78 3.43
N ILE A 37 -3.53 -2.26 3.47
CA ILE A 37 -4.62 -1.62 4.22
C ILE A 37 -4.77 -2.37 5.54
N SER A 38 -4.84 -1.60 6.64
CA SER A 38 -5.09 -2.11 7.97
C SER A 38 -6.40 -1.55 8.53
N LEU A 39 -7.34 -2.42 8.86
CA LEU A 39 -8.59 -2.06 9.52
C LEU A 39 -8.65 -2.78 10.86
N ASN A 40 -8.72 -2.02 11.97
CA ASN A 40 -8.69 -2.57 13.31
C ASN A 40 -7.51 -3.53 13.53
N ASN A 41 -6.33 -3.14 13.07
CA ASN A 41 -5.09 -3.92 13.12
C ASN A 41 -5.16 -5.26 12.36
N ARG A 42 -6.11 -5.40 11.45
CA ARG A 42 -6.28 -6.58 10.60
C ARG A 42 -5.92 -6.22 9.16
N LEU A 43 -5.14 -7.07 8.53
CA LEU A 43 -4.77 -6.89 7.12
C LEU A 43 -6.00 -7.06 6.22
N ILE A 44 -6.21 -6.09 5.33
CA ILE A 44 -7.20 -6.20 4.27
C ILE A 44 -6.45 -6.56 2.98
N ASN A 45 -6.68 -7.78 2.50
CA ASN A 45 -6.05 -8.26 1.27
C ASN A 45 -6.66 -7.62 0.03
N LYS A 46 -5.92 -7.62 -1.08
CA LYS A 46 -6.46 -7.25 -2.37
C LYS A 46 -7.59 -8.21 -2.75
N PRO A 47 -8.66 -7.71 -3.41
CA PRO A 47 -9.78 -8.57 -3.76
C PRO A 47 -9.36 -9.58 -4.84
N LYS A 48 -9.97 -10.76 -4.79
CA LYS A 48 -9.79 -11.82 -5.80
C LYS A 48 -10.90 -11.80 -6.85
N SER A 49 -11.92 -10.97 -6.65
CA SER A 49 -13.08 -10.84 -7.54
C SER A 49 -13.77 -9.49 -7.29
N ARG A 50 -14.67 -9.12 -8.19
CA ARG A 50 -15.51 -7.92 -8.01
C ARG A 50 -16.42 -8.03 -6.78
N LYS A 51 -16.95 -9.22 -6.53
CA LYS A 51 -17.78 -9.47 -5.35
C LYS A 51 -16.99 -9.22 -4.06
N GLU A 52 -15.77 -9.71 -4.00
CA GLU A 52 -14.89 -9.52 -2.83
C GLU A 52 -14.51 -8.04 -2.68
N ALA A 53 -14.30 -7.32 -3.79
CA ALA A 53 -14.03 -5.89 -3.78
C ALA A 53 -15.19 -5.11 -3.13
N LEU A 54 -16.42 -5.46 -3.48
CA LEU A 54 -17.60 -4.83 -2.87
C LEU A 54 -17.66 -5.11 -1.36
N GLU A 55 -17.40 -6.33 -0.95
CA GLU A 55 -17.38 -6.70 0.48
C GLU A 55 -16.33 -5.90 1.25
N ILE A 56 -15.14 -5.72 0.67
CA ILE A 56 -14.08 -4.90 1.27
C ILE A 56 -14.52 -3.45 1.43
N LEU A 57 -15.11 -2.86 0.39
CA LEU A 57 -15.62 -1.48 0.47
C LEU A 57 -16.69 -1.34 1.55
N LYS A 58 -17.55 -2.33 1.70
CA LYS A 58 -18.58 -2.33 2.74
C LYS A 58 -17.96 -2.40 4.14
N GLU A 59 -16.88 -3.14 4.33
CA GLU A 59 -16.15 -3.18 5.60
C GLU A 59 -15.50 -1.83 5.91
N LEU A 60 -14.93 -1.17 4.90
CA LEU A 60 -14.27 0.14 5.05
C LEU A 60 -15.25 1.30 5.18
N ASN A 61 -16.50 1.09 4.79
CA ASN A 61 -17.53 2.13 4.74
C ASN A 61 -17.66 2.85 6.07
N ASN A 62 -17.67 4.19 6.03
CA ASN A 62 -17.84 5.04 7.20
C ASN A 62 -16.87 4.71 8.34
N SER A 63 -15.70 4.16 8.02
CA SER A 63 -14.72 3.69 9.02
C SER A 63 -13.36 4.33 8.80
N LYS A 64 -12.64 4.46 9.89
CA LYS A 64 -11.23 4.85 9.87
C LYS A 64 -10.37 3.62 9.63
N HIS A 65 -9.40 3.75 8.75
CA HIS A 65 -8.42 2.69 8.50
C HIS A 65 -7.05 3.30 8.21
N TYR A 66 -6.05 2.47 8.05
CA TYR A 66 -4.68 2.92 7.78
C TYR A 66 -4.16 2.34 6.48
N LEU A 67 -3.42 3.16 5.74
CA LEU A 67 -2.62 2.72 4.62
C LEU A 67 -1.18 2.69 5.11
N ILE A 68 -0.55 1.52 5.06
CA ILE A 68 0.82 1.31 5.51
C ILE A 68 1.67 1.09 4.28
N SER A 69 2.66 1.97 4.06
CA SER A 69 3.54 1.92 2.89
C SER A 69 4.97 1.70 3.36
N SER A 70 5.60 0.64 2.86
CA SER A 70 6.97 0.29 3.20
C SER A 70 7.84 0.29 1.95
N VAL A 71 9.07 0.77 2.09
CA VAL A 71 10.10 0.71 1.07
C VAL A 71 11.38 0.14 1.66
N CYS A 72 12.10 -0.62 0.86
CA CYS A 72 13.37 -1.20 1.25
C CYS A 72 14.37 -1.03 0.13
N PHE A 73 15.62 -0.73 0.47
CA PHE A 73 16.75 -0.90 -0.45
C PHE A 73 17.49 -2.17 -0.10
N SER A 74 17.79 -2.96 -1.12
CA SER A 74 18.60 -4.18 -1.01
C SER A 74 19.75 -4.15 -2.00
N LYS A 75 20.83 -4.83 -1.63
CA LYS A 75 22.01 -5.01 -2.48
C LYS A 75 22.56 -6.40 -2.25
N ASN A 76 22.86 -7.11 -3.33
CA ASN A 76 23.42 -8.48 -3.28
C ASN A 76 22.61 -9.43 -2.39
N GLY A 77 21.27 -9.33 -2.45
CA GLY A 77 20.37 -10.22 -1.72
C GLY A 77 20.10 -9.84 -0.27
N ALA A 78 20.63 -8.72 0.22
CA ALA A 78 20.44 -8.28 1.59
C ALA A 78 19.81 -6.89 1.67
N MET A 79 18.83 -6.72 2.56
CA MET A 79 18.24 -5.42 2.85
C MET A 79 19.25 -4.57 3.64
N ILE A 80 19.50 -3.35 3.17
CA ILE A 80 20.43 -2.42 3.81
C ILE A 80 19.74 -1.16 4.37
N TRP A 81 18.51 -0.92 4.00
CA TRP A 81 17.73 0.22 4.51
C TRP A 81 16.24 -0.03 4.30
N ASN A 82 15.42 0.49 5.19
CA ASN A 82 13.97 0.47 5.04
C ASN A 82 13.33 1.68 5.68
N HIS A 83 12.12 2.00 5.24
CA HIS A 83 11.30 3.05 5.81
C HIS A 83 9.83 2.66 5.66
N THR A 84 9.04 2.87 6.71
CA THR A 84 7.61 2.58 6.71
C THR A 84 6.84 3.79 7.20
N ASP A 85 5.82 4.20 6.43
CA ASP A 85 4.89 5.25 6.79
C ASP A 85 3.49 4.67 6.98
N GLN A 86 2.75 5.30 7.88
CA GLN A 86 1.36 4.93 8.15
C GLN A 86 0.49 6.18 8.00
N SER A 87 -0.51 6.11 7.14
CA SER A 87 -1.45 7.19 6.90
C SER A 87 -2.84 6.80 7.39
N GLU A 88 -3.56 7.76 7.96
CA GLU A 88 -4.91 7.54 8.46
C GLU A 88 -5.93 8.06 7.43
N LEU A 89 -6.90 7.22 7.08
CA LEU A 89 -7.95 7.55 6.13
C LEU A 89 -9.31 7.27 6.77
N LYS A 90 -10.26 8.17 6.52
CA LYS A 90 -11.66 7.99 6.94
C LYS A 90 -12.52 7.94 5.69
N MET A 91 -13.14 6.79 5.43
CA MET A 91 -14.06 6.65 4.29
C MET A 91 -15.39 7.32 4.61
N LYS A 92 -15.97 7.99 3.60
CA LYS A 92 -17.32 8.55 3.68
C LYS A 92 -18.32 7.43 3.87
N ASN A 93 -19.55 7.81 4.22
CA ASN A 93 -20.65 6.86 4.33
C ASN A 93 -21.39 6.77 2.99
N PHE A 94 -21.29 5.60 2.35
CA PHE A 94 -21.93 5.33 1.06
C PHE A 94 -23.02 4.27 1.19
N LYS A 95 -23.96 4.31 0.26
CA LYS A 95 -24.90 3.22 0.05
C LYS A 95 -24.27 2.16 -0.83
N GLU A 96 -24.73 0.92 -0.75
CA GLU A 96 -24.19 -0.19 -1.54
C GLU A 96 -24.23 0.11 -3.03
N GLU A 97 -25.30 0.73 -3.53
CA GLU A 97 -25.46 1.09 -4.93
C GLU A 97 -24.37 2.05 -5.40
N GLU A 98 -23.92 2.95 -4.54
CA GLU A 98 -22.84 3.89 -4.84
C GLU A 98 -21.51 3.17 -5.00
N PHE A 99 -21.26 2.15 -4.17
CA PHE A 99 -20.06 1.31 -4.33
C PHE A 99 -20.11 0.49 -5.62
N VAL A 100 -21.28 -0.03 -6.00
CA VAL A 100 -21.45 -0.77 -7.25
C VAL A 100 -21.13 0.14 -8.44
N GLU A 101 -21.66 1.37 -8.46
CA GLU A 101 -21.36 2.36 -9.50
C GLU A 101 -19.85 2.67 -9.56
N TYR A 102 -19.22 2.87 -8.41
CA TYR A 102 -17.79 3.13 -8.33
C TYR A 102 -16.99 1.97 -8.94
N LEU A 103 -17.31 0.73 -8.57
CA LEU A 103 -16.62 -0.46 -9.07
C LEU A 103 -16.84 -0.68 -10.56
N ASP A 104 -18.02 -0.36 -11.09
CA ASP A 104 -18.34 -0.51 -12.50
C ASP A 104 -17.44 0.35 -13.41
N LYS A 105 -16.88 1.42 -12.88
CA LYS A 105 -15.95 2.30 -13.61
C LYS A 105 -14.52 1.77 -13.63
N ILE A 106 -14.24 0.71 -12.88
CA ILE A 106 -12.88 0.18 -12.73
C ILE A 106 -12.79 -1.19 -13.40
N LYS A 107 -11.73 -1.38 -14.18
CA LYS A 107 -11.46 -2.67 -14.82
C LYS A 107 -11.13 -3.72 -13.76
N THR A 108 -11.55 -4.95 -13.98
CA THR A 108 -11.30 -6.07 -13.07
C THR A 108 -9.80 -6.25 -12.80
N ASP A 109 -8.97 -6.19 -13.84
CA ASP A 109 -7.51 -6.31 -13.68
C ASP A 109 -6.93 -5.26 -12.74
N THR A 110 -7.45 -4.04 -12.78
CA THR A 110 -7.03 -2.95 -11.89
C THR A 110 -7.39 -3.27 -10.44
N LEU A 111 -8.60 -3.76 -10.18
CA LEU A 111 -9.03 -4.16 -8.84
C LEU A 111 -8.15 -5.26 -8.25
N LEU A 112 -7.84 -6.27 -9.07
CA LEU A 112 -7.02 -7.41 -8.62
C LEU A 112 -5.56 -7.03 -8.39
N SER A 113 -5.04 -6.08 -9.16
CA SER A 113 -3.64 -5.66 -9.09
C SER A 113 -3.38 -4.59 -8.05
N TYR A 114 -4.27 -3.60 -7.92
CA TYR A 114 -4.04 -2.40 -7.10
C TYR A 114 -4.97 -2.28 -5.89
N GLY A 115 -6.02 -3.09 -5.82
CA GLY A 115 -6.97 -3.06 -4.72
C GLY A 115 -8.19 -2.19 -5.00
N VAL A 116 -8.98 -1.95 -3.95
CA VAL A 116 -10.30 -1.33 -4.08
C VAL A 116 -10.28 0.17 -4.32
N TYR A 117 -9.14 0.84 -4.13
CA TYR A 117 -9.01 2.25 -4.47
C TYR A 117 -7.58 2.60 -4.83
N GLN A 118 -7.44 3.64 -5.66
CA GLN A 118 -6.17 4.30 -5.98
C GLN A 118 -6.35 5.79 -5.69
N ILE A 119 -5.53 6.34 -4.80
CA ILE A 119 -5.65 7.73 -4.36
C ILE A 119 -5.46 8.71 -5.53
N GLU A 120 -4.54 8.41 -6.44
CA GLU A 120 -4.22 9.24 -7.60
C GLU A 120 -5.31 9.25 -8.69
N ALA A 121 -6.31 8.37 -8.56
CA ALA A 121 -7.45 8.28 -9.49
C ALA A 121 -8.73 8.79 -8.79
N ASP A 122 -9.85 8.12 -9.00
CA ASP A 122 -11.13 8.46 -8.37
C ASP A 122 -11.19 8.12 -6.87
N GLY A 123 -10.16 7.47 -6.34
CA GLY A 123 -10.11 7.06 -4.94
C GLY A 123 -10.20 8.21 -3.94
N LEU A 124 -9.69 9.40 -4.29
CA LEU A 124 -9.78 10.58 -3.41
C LEU A 124 -11.21 10.91 -2.99
N ASN A 125 -12.16 10.70 -3.89
CA ASN A 125 -13.56 11.04 -3.65
C ASN A 125 -14.26 10.14 -2.63
N LEU A 126 -13.63 9.02 -2.28
CA LEU A 126 -14.16 8.08 -1.30
C LEU A 126 -13.96 8.54 0.15
N PHE A 127 -13.04 9.48 0.39
CA PHE A 127 -12.59 9.79 1.74
C PHE A 127 -13.11 11.12 2.27
N GLU A 128 -13.47 11.11 3.54
CA GLU A 128 -13.83 12.31 4.31
C GLU A 128 -12.56 13.09 4.63
N TYR A 129 -11.49 12.38 5.02
CA TYR A 129 -10.16 12.97 5.19
C TYR A 129 -9.07 11.92 4.96
N ILE A 130 -7.87 12.42 4.66
CA ILE A 130 -6.65 11.63 4.55
C ILE A 130 -5.57 12.38 5.32
N LYS A 131 -4.94 11.74 6.31
CA LYS A 131 -3.87 12.31 7.14
C LYS A 131 -2.60 11.48 7.01
N GLY A 132 -1.54 12.08 6.51
CA GLY A 132 -0.26 11.41 6.35
C GLY A 132 0.60 12.11 5.31
N ASP A 133 1.79 11.55 5.06
CA ASP A 133 2.68 12.05 4.01
C ASP A 133 2.07 11.77 2.64
N GLN A 134 1.92 12.82 1.82
CA GLN A 134 1.25 12.71 0.53
C GLN A 134 1.97 11.75 -0.43
N ASP A 135 3.29 11.78 -0.45
CA ASP A 135 4.07 10.89 -1.32
C ASP A 135 3.90 9.42 -0.92
N SER A 136 3.92 9.12 0.38
CA SER A 136 3.71 7.78 0.91
C SER A 136 2.30 7.27 0.62
N ILE A 137 1.30 8.13 0.72
CA ILE A 137 -0.09 7.80 0.39
C ILE A 137 -0.20 7.40 -1.08
N MET A 138 0.56 8.06 -1.97
CA MET A 138 0.59 7.75 -3.40
C MET A 138 1.49 6.56 -3.74
N GLY A 139 2.17 5.99 -2.76
CA GLY A 139 2.91 4.74 -2.90
C GLY A 139 4.38 4.76 -2.54
N LEU A 140 5.06 5.92 -2.57
CA LEU A 140 6.50 5.99 -2.30
C LEU A 140 6.85 7.20 -1.44
N PRO A 141 7.57 7.03 -0.32
CA PRO A 141 8.08 8.12 0.51
C PRO A 141 9.31 8.76 -0.15
N ILE A 142 9.08 9.61 -1.14
CA ILE A 142 10.10 10.16 -2.03
C ILE A 142 11.23 10.86 -1.27
N LYS A 143 10.89 11.69 -0.28
CA LYS A 143 11.89 12.44 0.48
C LYS A 143 12.89 11.52 1.17
N GLN A 144 12.40 10.49 1.87
CA GLN A 144 13.23 9.55 2.59
C GLN A 144 14.09 8.73 1.65
N ILE A 145 13.55 8.35 0.49
CA ILE A 145 14.30 7.63 -0.55
C ILE A 145 15.45 8.49 -1.08
N ILE A 146 15.17 9.74 -1.44
CA ILE A 146 16.18 10.67 -1.96
C ILE A 146 17.27 10.95 -0.92
N ASP A 147 16.88 11.19 0.34
CA ASP A 147 17.82 11.42 1.44
C ASP A 147 18.76 10.23 1.62
N TYR A 148 18.24 9.01 1.58
CA TYR A 148 19.06 7.81 1.69
C TYR A 148 20.03 7.66 0.51
N ILE A 149 19.57 7.86 -0.71
CA ILE A 149 20.42 7.80 -1.90
C ILE A 149 21.57 8.81 -1.79
N GLY A 150 21.27 10.03 -1.31
CA GLY A 150 22.28 11.05 -1.09
C GLY A 150 23.34 10.64 -0.08
N GLN A 151 22.95 10.01 1.02
CA GLN A 151 23.88 9.49 2.02
C GLN A 151 24.68 8.29 1.49
N TYR A 152 24.04 7.42 0.74
CA TYR A 152 24.69 6.22 0.18
C TYR A 152 25.82 6.57 -0.80
N LYS A 153 25.67 7.67 -1.56
CA LYS A 153 26.68 8.11 -2.53
C LYS A 153 27.90 8.79 -1.88
N LYS A 154 27.79 9.14 -0.63
CA LYS A 154 28.92 9.69 0.14
C LYS A 154 29.78 8.55 0.66
#